data_aecb61704110860df0a114003a63d31d
#
_entry.id   aecb61704110860df0a114003a63d31d
#
_cell.length_a   1.000
_cell.length_b   1.000
_cell.length_c   1.000
_cell.angle_alpha   90.00
_cell.angle_beta   90.00
_cell.angle_gamma   90.00
#
_symmetry.space_group_name_H-M   'P 1'
#
loop_
_entity.id
_entity.type
_entity.pdbx_description
1 polymer ?
#
loop_
_entity_poly.entity_id
_entity_poly.type
_entity_poly.pdbx_seq_one_letter_code
_entity_poly.pdbx_strand_id
1 'polypeptide(L)'
;MFKYLIFGITLLISVNSNAQKNITGKFNTEIVTTHTLNYALHVPKSSKEKKPLLIFLHGSGEKGTDIELVKVHGPFKYLKSNSLDAYILAPQCPDNEYWDSEVLYQLILKIQKENNIDPNRIYLTGLSMGGWGAWNLAFAHPEMFAALVPIAGFVDRVPMIENCKIADIPTKIFHGLVDDVVNVDYSITIYKKLKKCNPNISLTIFDDAGHDSWTRVYDNKEIYDWMFQQTKK
;
A
#
# COMPACT_ATOMS: atom_id res chain seq x y z
N MET A 1 -66.24 -28.95 -69.65
CA MET A 1 -66.09 -28.97 -68.19
C MET A 1 -64.58 -29.08 -67.93
N PHE A 2 -63.86 -27.91 -67.76
CA PHE A 2 -62.42 -27.85 -67.53
C PHE A 2 -62.14 -27.82 -66.02
N LYS A 3 -61.39 -28.86 -65.56
CA LYS A 3 -60.87 -28.86 -64.15
C LYS A 3 -59.52 -28.20 -64.13
N TYR A 4 -59.40 -27.07 -63.42
CA TYR A 4 -58.12 -26.44 -63.13
C TYR A 4 -57.51 -27.14 -61.93
N LEU A 5 -56.30 -27.68 -62.12
CA LEU A 5 -55.46 -28.20 -61.04
C LEU A 5 -54.55 -27.06 -60.58
N ILE A 6 -54.80 -26.56 -59.34
CA ILE A 6 -53.96 -25.57 -58.74
C ILE A 6 -52.80 -26.31 -58.04
N PHE A 7 -51.59 -26.19 -58.58
CA PHE A 7 -50.36 -26.61 -57.87
C PHE A 7 -49.93 -25.49 -56.85
N GLY A 8 -50.12 -25.77 -55.60
CA GLY A 8 -49.59 -24.93 -54.53
C GLY A 8 -48.11 -25.18 -54.39
N ILE A 9 -47.28 -24.19 -54.72
CA ILE A 9 -45.84 -24.19 -54.43
C ILE A 9 -45.67 -23.74 -53.00
N THR A 10 -45.34 -24.66 -52.09
CA THR A 10 -44.92 -24.31 -50.69
C THR A 10 -43.46 -23.90 -50.73
N LEU A 11 -43.23 -22.60 -50.60
CA LEU A 11 -41.89 -22.03 -50.48
C LEU A 11 -41.37 -22.29 -49.03
N LEU A 12 -40.49 -23.25 -48.86
CA LEU A 12 -39.77 -23.49 -47.61
C LEU A 12 -38.69 -22.40 -47.44
N ILE A 13 -38.96 -21.37 -46.68
CA ILE A 13 -37.99 -20.39 -46.26
C ILE A 13 -37.17 -20.99 -45.10
N SER A 14 -35.99 -21.47 -45.39
CA SER A 14 -35.01 -21.84 -44.33
C SER A 14 -34.46 -20.58 -43.69
N VAL A 15 -34.95 -20.26 -42.52
CA VAL A 15 -34.38 -19.20 -41.68
C VAL A 15 -33.11 -19.74 -41.03
N ASN A 16 -31.95 -19.37 -41.58
CA ASN A 16 -30.68 -19.60 -40.87
C ASN A 16 -30.63 -18.69 -39.62
N SER A 17 -31.06 -19.22 -38.50
CA SER A 17 -30.84 -18.53 -37.21
C SER A 17 -29.36 -18.70 -36.86
N ASN A 18 -28.58 -17.65 -37.02
CA ASN A 18 -27.25 -17.55 -36.41
C ASN A 18 -27.43 -17.52 -34.88
N ALA A 19 -27.52 -18.70 -34.27
CA ALA A 19 -27.57 -18.83 -32.83
C ALA A 19 -26.23 -18.33 -32.26
N GLN A 20 -26.28 -17.30 -31.44
CA GLN A 20 -25.13 -16.78 -30.74
C GLN A 20 -24.55 -17.87 -29.83
N LYS A 21 -23.30 -18.29 -30.08
CA LYS A 21 -22.64 -19.34 -29.34
C LYS A 21 -21.77 -18.76 -28.26
N ASN A 22 -22.10 -19.01 -27.00
CA ASN A 22 -21.23 -18.70 -25.87
C ASN A 22 -20.24 -19.86 -25.68
N ILE A 23 -18.96 -19.51 -25.62
CA ILE A 23 -17.88 -20.47 -25.36
C ILE A 23 -17.24 -20.08 -24.02
N THR A 24 -17.15 -21.04 -23.10
CA THR A 24 -16.41 -20.93 -21.86
C THR A 24 -15.14 -21.74 -21.95
N GLY A 25 -14.05 -21.18 -21.43
CA GLY A 25 -12.76 -21.88 -21.44
C GLY A 25 -11.96 -21.55 -20.19
N LYS A 26 -10.89 -22.30 -19.95
CA LYS A 26 -9.90 -22.04 -18.90
C LYS A 26 -8.62 -21.56 -19.58
N PHE A 27 -8.12 -20.40 -19.13
CA PHE A 27 -6.85 -19.87 -19.57
C PHE A 27 -5.84 -19.97 -18.42
N ASN A 28 -4.68 -20.58 -18.67
CA ASN A 28 -3.58 -20.64 -17.72
C ASN A 28 -2.38 -19.97 -18.40
N THR A 29 -1.69 -19.13 -17.65
CA THR A 29 -0.42 -18.53 -18.07
C THR A 29 0.50 -18.38 -16.87
N GLU A 30 1.79 -18.37 -17.13
CA GLU A 30 2.83 -18.02 -16.16
C GLU A 30 3.49 -16.71 -16.64
N ILE A 31 3.61 -15.75 -15.73
CA ILE A 31 4.26 -14.46 -16.02
C ILE A 31 5.43 -14.32 -15.05
N VAL A 32 6.65 -14.27 -15.58
CA VAL A 32 7.87 -14.00 -14.80
C VAL A 32 8.28 -12.57 -15.06
N THR A 33 8.34 -11.75 -14.00
CA THR A 33 8.78 -10.36 -14.05
C THR A 33 10.04 -10.18 -13.21
N THR A 34 10.95 -9.30 -13.67
CA THR A 34 12.13 -8.89 -12.90
C THR A 34 11.94 -7.44 -12.50
N HIS A 35 12.07 -7.16 -11.20
CA HIS A 35 11.97 -5.82 -10.65
C HIS A 35 13.30 -5.37 -10.08
N THR A 36 13.64 -4.10 -10.29
CA THR A 36 14.82 -3.46 -9.69
C THR A 36 14.37 -2.25 -8.90
N LEU A 37 14.66 -2.24 -7.60
CA LEU A 37 14.42 -1.11 -6.72
C LEU A 37 15.75 -0.58 -6.19
N ASN A 38 15.99 0.73 -6.33
CA ASN A 38 16.98 1.42 -5.53
C ASN A 38 16.42 1.58 -4.10
N TYR A 39 17.30 1.60 -3.11
CA TYR A 39 16.88 1.89 -1.74
C TYR A 39 18.00 2.58 -0.96
N ALA A 40 17.62 3.40 0.00
CA ALA A 40 18.51 3.89 1.05
C ALA A 40 18.28 3.06 2.32
N LEU A 41 19.36 2.67 2.99
CA LEU A 41 19.32 1.98 4.28
C LEU A 41 20.17 2.74 5.30
N HIS A 42 19.51 3.26 6.35
CA HIS A 42 20.19 3.73 7.55
C HIS A 42 20.47 2.54 8.46
N VAL A 43 21.71 2.45 8.94
CA VAL A 43 22.17 1.40 9.88
C VAL A 43 22.41 2.07 11.23
N PRO A 44 21.87 1.53 12.33
CA PRO A 44 22.10 2.09 13.68
C PRO A 44 23.57 2.01 14.09
N LYS A 45 24.02 2.90 14.98
CA LYS A 45 25.41 2.96 15.43
C LYS A 45 25.95 1.65 16.03
N SER A 46 25.08 0.84 16.60
CA SER A 46 25.42 -0.47 17.14
C SER A 46 24.37 -1.50 16.71
N SER A 47 24.84 -2.60 16.14
CA SER A 47 23.99 -3.73 15.73
C SER A 47 24.35 -5.02 16.51
N LYS A 48 24.96 -4.89 17.70
CA LYS A 48 25.26 -6.05 18.57
C LYS A 48 24.01 -6.79 19.00
N GLU A 49 22.94 -6.03 19.26
CA GLU A 49 21.61 -6.56 19.57
C GLU A 49 20.69 -6.38 18.38
N LYS A 50 19.64 -7.20 18.30
CA LYS A 50 18.60 -7.03 17.28
C LYS A 50 17.92 -5.68 17.43
N LYS A 51 17.85 -4.94 16.32
CA LYS A 51 17.27 -3.60 16.26
C LYS A 51 15.97 -3.59 15.47
N PRO A 52 15.07 -2.64 15.74
CA PRO A 52 13.86 -2.46 14.94
C PRO A 52 14.18 -2.08 13.49
N LEU A 53 13.24 -2.37 12.59
CA LEU A 53 13.24 -1.90 11.20
C LEU A 53 12.05 -0.99 10.98
N LEU A 54 12.29 0.23 10.51
CA LEU A 54 11.27 1.15 10.02
C LEU A 54 11.34 1.24 8.50
N ILE A 55 10.25 0.86 7.82
CA ILE A 55 10.09 1.01 6.37
C ILE A 55 9.34 2.31 6.10
N PHE A 56 9.90 3.15 5.24
CA PHE A 56 9.32 4.40 4.78
C PHE A 56 9.06 4.37 3.29
N LEU A 57 7.81 4.54 2.89
CA LEU A 57 7.39 4.67 1.50
C LEU A 57 7.12 6.14 1.17
N HIS A 58 7.87 6.65 0.21
CA HIS A 58 7.78 8.05 -0.24
C HIS A 58 6.55 8.30 -1.13
N GLY A 59 6.26 9.55 -1.42
CA GLY A 59 5.20 10.00 -2.31
C GLY A 59 5.56 9.92 -3.80
N SER A 60 4.68 10.41 -4.64
CA SER A 60 4.91 10.39 -6.10
C SER A 60 6.03 11.32 -6.57
N GLY A 61 6.36 12.35 -5.78
CA GLY A 61 7.40 13.33 -6.11
C GLY A 61 8.83 12.79 -6.02
N GLU A 62 9.06 11.68 -5.33
CA GLU A 62 10.38 11.10 -5.09
C GLU A 62 10.64 9.84 -5.94
N LYS A 63 9.76 9.56 -6.91
CA LYS A 63 9.96 8.48 -7.90
C LYS A 63 11.22 8.71 -8.73
N GLY A 64 11.73 7.64 -9.34
CA GLY A 64 12.84 7.75 -10.28
C GLY A 64 14.05 6.91 -9.94
N THR A 65 15.24 7.42 -10.25
CA THR A 65 16.53 6.74 -10.08
C THR A 65 17.50 7.49 -9.17
N ASP A 66 17.21 8.75 -8.82
CA ASP A 66 18.02 9.53 -7.88
C ASP A 66 17.62 9.18 -6.45
N ILE A 67 18.38 8.31 -5.82
CA ILE A 67 18.11 7.82 -4.46
C ILE A 67 18.15 8.92 -3.37
N GLU A 68 18.74 10.08 -3.65
CA GLU A 68 18.74 11.18 -2.68
C GLU A 68 17.34 11.77 -2.48
N LEU A 69 16.44 11.62 -3.47
CA LEU A 69 15.07 12.11 -3.36
C LEU A 69 14.30 11.43 -2.21
N VAL A 70 14.52 10.14 -1.93
CA VAL A 70 13.82 9.45 -0.83
C VAL A 70 14.21 9.97 0.56
N LYS A 71 15.23 10.84 0.64
CA LYS A 71 15.73 11.42 1.88
C LYS A 71 15.23 12.85 2.15
N VAL A 72 14.41 13.41 1.24
CA VAL A 72 13.93 14.80 1.38
C VAL A 72 12.80 14.92 2.39
N HIS A 73 12.07 13.83 2.65
CA HIS A 73 10.98 13.75 3.62
C HIS A 73 11.15 12.58 4.59
N GLY A 74 10.23 12.47 5.54
CA GLY A 74 10.12 11.31 6.42
C GLY A 74 11.30 11.09 7.35
N PRO A 75 11.54 9.82 7.74
CA PRO A 75 12.57 9.49 8.72
C PRO A 75 14.00 9.91 8.31
N PHE A 76 14.33 9.89 7.02
CA PHE A 76 15.66 10.34 6.56
C PHE A 76 15.87 11.86 6.72
N LYS A 77 14.80 12.67 6.51
CA LYS A 77 14.84 14.09 6.82
C LYS A 77 15.06 14.31 8.33
N TYR A 78 14.32 13.57 9.16
CA TYR A 78 14.45 13.63 10.62
C TYR A 78 15.88 13.31 11.09
N LEU A 79 16.53 12.32 10.50
CA LEU A 79 17.92 11.92 10.82
C LEU A 79 18.97 12.98 10.52
N LYS A 80 18.68 14.00 9.72
CA LYS A 80 19.65 15.10 9.47
C LYS A 80 20.01 15.86 10.74
N SER A 81 19.11 15.93 11.70
CA SER A 81 19.29 16.68 12.97
C SER A 81 19.08 15.83 14.22
N ASN A 82 18.68 14.57 14.07
CA ASN A 82 18.32 13.67 15.15
C ASN A 82 18.94 12.28 14.94
N SER A 83 18.71 11.37 15.88
CA SER A 83 19.14 9.97 15.75
C SER A 83 17.98 9.03 16.10
N LEU A 84 17.94 7.90 15.42
CA LEU A 84 17.05 6.78 15.71
C LEU A 84 17.89 5.50 15.82
N ASP A 85 17.70 4.74 16.90
CA ASP A 85 18.40 3.48 17.11
C ASP A 85 17.65 2.33 16.44
N ALA A 86 17.54 2.43 15.12
CA ALA A 86 16.79 1.51 14.26
C ALA A 86 17.43 1.42 12.87
N TYR A 87 17.21 0.33 12.17
CA TYR A 87 17.36 0.31 10.72
C TYR A 87 16.21 1.10 10.10
N ILE A 88 16.50 1.91 9.07
CA ILE A 88 15.48 2.64 8.32
C ILE A 88 15.66 2.34 6.85
N LEU A 89 14.67 1.70 6.24
CA LEU A 89 14.65 1.34 4.84
C LEU A 89 13.73 2.29 4.08
N ALA A 90 14.28 2.99 3.07
CA ALA A 90 13.50 3.77 2.11
C ALA A 90 13.78 3.26 0.70
N PRO A 91 12.95 2.37 0.15
CA PRO A 91 13.01 2.02 -1.26
C PRO A 91 12.61 3.21 -2.12
N GLN A 92 13.05 3.22 -3.39
CA GLN A 92 12.62 4.20 -4.39
C GLN A 92 11.75 3.52 -5.44
N CYS A 93 10.53 4.02 -5.60
CA CYS A 93 9.61 3.58 -6.66
C CYS A 93 10.11 4.11 -8.01
N PRO A 94 10.22 3.29 -9.07
CA PRO A 94 10.57 3.75 -10.41
C PRO A 94 9.54 4.74 -10.99
N ASP A 95 9.93 5.57 -11.96
CA ASP A 95 9.09 6.63 -12.53
C ASP A 95 7.74 6.15 -13.06
N ASN A 96 7.74 5.03 -13.77
CA ASN A 96 6.56 4.51 -14.47
C ASN A 96 5.83 3.40 -13.69
N GLU A 97 6.16 3.21 -12.40
CA GLU A 97 5.59 2.18 -11.55
C GLU A 97 4.85 2.79 -10.36
N TYR A 98 4.16 1.93 -9.64
CA TYR A 98 3.58 2.19 -8.32
C TYR A 98 4.13 1.17 -7.33
N TRP A 99 3.87 1.37 -6.03
CA TRP A 99 4.29 0.44 -5.01
C TRP A 99 3.66 -0.94 -5.22
N ASP A 100 4.51 -1.94 -5.44
CA ASP A 100 4.13 -3.34 -5.51
C ASP A 100 4.43 -4.02 -4.17
N SER A 101 3.39 -4.61 -3.58
CA SER A 101 3.49 -5.21 -2.24
C SER A 101 4.40 -6.43 -2.20
N GLU A 102 4.42 -7.26 -3.26
CA GLU A 102 5.28 -8.44 -3.30
C GLU A 102 6.75 -8.06 -3.48
N VAL A 103 7.03 -7.08 -4.34
CA VAL A 103 8.40 -6.57 -4.54
C VAL A 103 8.94 -5.95 -3.25
N LEU A 104 8.11 -5.16 -2.55
CA LEU A 104 8.47 -4.58 -1.24
C LEU A 104 8.68 -5.67 -0.19
N TYR A 105 7.81 -6.68 -0.13
CA TYR A 105 7.94 -7.81 0.78
C TYR A 105 9.26 -8.55 0.59
N GLN A 106 9.63 -8.87 -0.66
CA GLN A 106 10.90 -9.55 -0.96
C GLN A 106 12.11 -8.68 -0.57
N LEU A 107 12.05 -7.37 -0.81
CA LEU A 107 13.10 -6.45 -0.36
C LEU A 107 13.23 -6.46 1.17
N ILE A 108 12.12 -6.41 1.90
CA ILE A 108 12.12 -6.46 3.37
C ILE A 108 12.75 -7.76 3.87
N LEU A 109 12.37 -8.90 3.29
CA LEU A 109 12.97 -10.22 3.65
C LEU A 109 14.48 -10.24 3.40
N LYS A 110 14.94 -9.69 2.27
CA LYS A 110 16.38 -9.53 1.98
C LYS A 110 17.07 -8.71 3.06
N ILE A 111 16.53 -7.54 3.40
CA ILE A 111 17.13 -6.65 4.40
C ILE A 111 17.15 -7.29 5.79
N GLN A 112 16.10 -8.03 6.17
CA GLN A 112 16.07 -8.79 7.44
C GLN A 112 17.14 -9.89 7.47
N LYS A 113 17.37 -10.58 6.35
CA LYS A 113 18.37 -11.64 6.25
C LYS A 113 19.82 -11.12 6.36
N GLU A 114 20.05 -9.92 5.84
CA GLU A 114 21.40 -9.32 5.75
C GLU A 114 21.78 -8.48 6.98
N ASN A 115 20.81 -8.20 7.86
CA ASN A 115 21.01 -7.30 9.00
C ASN A 115 20.45 -7.90 10.30
N ASN A 116 20.97 -7.42 11.44
CA ASN A 116 20.55 -7.90 12.76
C ASN A 116 19.23 -7.23 13.22
N ILE A 117 18.13 -7.53 12.49
CA ILE A 117 16.80 -6.95 12.71
C ILE A 117 15.98 -7.86 13.62
N ASP A 118 15.20 -7.24 14.53
CA ASP A 118 14.20 -7.94 15.33
C ASP A 118 12.94 -8.18 14.47
N PRO A 119 12.59 -9.44 14.15
CA PRO A 119 11.45 -9.74 13.29
C PRO A 119 10.09 -9.38 13.94
N ASN A 120 10.07 -9.14 15.27
CA ASN A 120 8.86 -8.70 15.98
C ASN A 120 8.72 -7.17 16.06
N ARG A 121 9.69 -6.43 15.55
CA ARG A 121 9.74 -4.96 15.64
C ARG A 121 9.96 -4.33 14.27
N ILE A 122 9.04 -4.62 13.34
CA ILE A 122 9.03 -4.09 11.98
C ILE A 122 7.86 -3.14 11.84
N TYR A 123 8.13 -1.93 11.42
CA TYR A 123 7.16 -0.84 11.34
C TYR A 123 7.07 -0.31 9.93
N LEU A 124 5.87 0.12 9.55
CA LEU A 124 5.58 0.62 8.21
C LEU A 124 4.96 2.01 8.28
N THR A 125 5.51 2.92 7.50
CA THR A 125 4.96 4.26 7.32
C THR A 125 5.12 4.72 5.89
N GLY A 126 4.29 5.67 5.47
CA GLY A 126 4.39 6.28 4.15
C GLY A 126 3.51 7.50 4.02
N LEU A 127 3.84 8.35 3.07
CA LEU A 127 3.12 9.60 2.78
C LEU A 127 2.52 9.58 1.38
N SER A 128 1.32 10.15 1.21
CA SER A 128 0.66 10.29 -0.11
C SER A 128 0.58 8.95 -0.84
N MET A 129 1.17 8.79 -2.02
CA MET A 129 1.31 7.52 -2.73
C MET A 129 1.96 6.43 -1.84
N GLY A 130 2.93 6.80 -0.99
CA GLY A 130 3.53 5.89 -0.01
C GLY A 130 2.57 5.51 1.12
N GLY A 131 1.64 6.39 1.49
CA GLY A 131 0.55 6.08 2.42
C GLY A 131 -0.40 5.02 1.86
N TRP A 132 -0.74 5.12 0.56
CA TRP A 132 -1.44 4.07 -0.17
C TRP A 132 -0.64 2.76 -0.24
N GLY A 133 0.65 2.84 -0.58
CA GLY A 133 1.54 1.68 -0.59
C GLY A 133 1.63 1.00 0.77
N ALA A 134 1.68 1.79 1.86
CA ALA A 134 1.70 1.28 3.22
C ALA A 134 0.40 0.52 3.58
N TRP A 135 -0.77 1.03 3.17
CA TRP A 135 -2.01 0.30 3.33
C TRP A 135 -1.96 -1.04 2.58
N ASN A 136 -1.64 -1.02 1.29
CA ASN A 136 -1.64 -2.23 0.46
C ASN A 136 -0.66 -3.28 0.97
N LEU A 137 0.55 -2.89 1.34
CA LEU A 137 1.56 -3.79 1.90
C LEU A 137 1.11 -4.39 3.26
N ALA A 138 0.53 -3.58 4.15
CA ALA A 138 0.00 -4.07 5.41
C ALA A 138 -1.17 -5.05 5.22
N PHE A 139 -2.04 -4.83 4.24
CA PHE A 139 -3.12 -5.75 3.91
C PHE A 139 -2.64 -7.02 3.18
N ALA A 140 -1.57 -6.94 2.39
CA ALA A 140 -0.98 -8.11 1.75
C ALA A 140 -0.30 -9.02 2.78
N HIS A 141 0.51 -8.44 3.68
CA HIS A 141 1.36 -9.14 4.65
C HIS A 141 1.15 -8.64 6.09
N PRO A 142 -0.06 -8.80 6.68
CA PRO A 142 -0.38 -8.26 7.99
C PRO A 142 0.48 -8.84 9.12
N GLU A 143 0.95 -10.07 8.96
CA GLU A 143 1.79 -10.77 9.92
C GLU A 143 3.19 -10.16 10.07
N MET A 144 3.59 -9.26 9.15
CA MET A 144 4.93 -8.68 9.16
C MET A 144 5.07 -7.52 10.15
N PHE A 145 4.01 -6.73 10.37
CA PHE A 145 4.14 -5.40 10.96
C PHE A 145 3.69 -5.33 12.42
N ALA A 146 4.50 -4.66 13.24
CA ALA A 146 4.20 -4.33 14.64
C ALA A 146 3.43 -3.00 14.78
N ALA A 147 3.55 -2.09 13.81
CA ALA A 147 2.75 -0.86 13.75
C ALA A 147 2.69 -0.32 12.33
N LEU A 148 1.64 0.48 12.05
CA LEU A 148 1.36 1.12 10.77
C LEU A 148 1.07 2.61 10.98
N VAL A 149 1.72 3.48 10.17
CA VAL A 149 1.51 4.94 10.20
C VAL A 149 1.35 5.48 8.77
N PRO A 150 0.18 5.38 8.16
CA PRO A 150 -0.12 5.96 6.85
C PRO A 150 -0.51 7.44 6.99
N ILE A 151 0.04 8.30 6.12
CA ILE A 151 -0.17 9.75 6.17
C ILE A 151 -0.64 10.24 4.81
N ALA A 152 -1.76 10.98 4.76
CA ALA A 152 -2.35 11.57 3.55
C ALA A 152 -2.46 10.60 2.38
N GLY A 153 -2.73 9.30 2.66
CA GLY A 153 -2.84 8.24 1.68
C GLY A 153 -4.30 7.90 1.36
N PHE A 154 -4.56 7.57 0.09
CA PHE A 154 -5.84 6.96 -0.25
C PHE A 154 -5.83 5.46 0.07
N VAL A 155 -7.00 4.82 0.03
CA VAL A 155 -7.18 3.39 0.35
C VAL A 155 -7.99 2.73 -0.74
N ASP A 156 -7.50 1.63 -1.27
CA ASP A 156 -8.19 0.85 -2.30
C ASP A 156 -9.47 0.18 -1.78
N ARG A 157 -10.31 -0.23 -2.72
CA ARG A 157 -11.60 -0.84 -2.39
C ARG A 157 -11.46 -2.15 -1.62
N VAL A 158 -10.47 -2.98 -1.95
CA VAL A 158 -10.27 -4.29 -1.29
C VAL A 158 -9.91 -4.10 0.17
N PRO A 159 -8.87 -3.32 0.55
CA PRO A 159 -8.63 -2.93 1.94
C PRO A 159 -9.86 -2.36 2.65
N MET A 160 -10.67 -1.56 1.96
CA MET A 160 -11.91 -1.01 2.54
C MET A 160 -12.95 -2.09 2.88
N ILE A 161 -12.96 -3.23 2.20
CA ILE A 161 -13.87 -4.35 2.45
C ILE A 161 -13.29 -5.31 3.49
N GLU A 162 -12.02 -5.65 3.36
CA GLU A 162 -11.30 -6.62 4.20
C GLU A 162 -10.62 -5.97 5.42
N ASN A 163 -11.12 -4.83 5.86
CA ASN A 163 -10.48 -3.98 6.85
C ASN A 163 -10.02 -4.70 8.12
N CYS A 164 -10.75 -5.72 8.59
CA CYS A 164 -10.35 -6.46 9.80
C CYS A 164 -9.15 -7.40 9.61
N LYS A 165 -8.62 -7.59 8.40
CA LYS A 165 -7.42 -8.37 8.16
C LYS A 165 -6.19 -7.82 8.90
N ILE A 166 -6.15 -6.51 9.16
CA ILE A 166 -5.09 -5.83 9.92
C ILE A 166 -5.52 -5.42 11.34
N ALA A 167 -6.50 -6.11 11.92
CA ALA A 167 -7.07 -5.78 13.24
C ALA A 167 -6.03 -5.77 14.37
N ASP A 168 -5.00 -6.59 14.26
CA ASP A 168 -3.94 -6.72 15.27
C ASP A 168 -2.78 -5.74 15.11
N ILE A 169 -2.75 -4.93 14.03
CA ILE A 169 -1.70 -3.95 13.80
C ILE A 169 -2.10 -2.61 14.43
N PRO A 170 -1.44 -2.16 15.52
CA PRO A 170 -1.61 -0.81 16.03
C PRO A 170 -1.40 0.22 14.93
N THR A 171 -2.37 1.12 14.72
CA THR A 171 -2.37 2.00 13.55
C THR A 171 -2.66 3.46 13.96
N LYS A 172 -1.80 4.39 13.55
CA LYS A 172 -2.05 5.84 13.67
C LYS A 172 -2.16 6.45 12.27
N ILE A 173 -3.32 6.97 11.94
CA ILE A 173 -3.62 7.63 10.67
C ILE A 173 -3.51 9.13 10.84
N PHE A 174 -2.87 9.81 9.87
CA PHE A 174 -2.77 11.27 9.85
C PHE A 174 -3.21 11.81 8.50
N HIS A 175 -3.93 12.96 8.51
CA HIS A 175 -4.39 13.61 7.28
C HIS A 175 -4.61 15.10 7.50
N GLY A 176 -4.46 15.90 6.47
CA GLY A 176 -4.89 17.31 6.46
C GLY A 176 -6.37 17.44 6.12
N LEU A 177 -7.09 18.30 6.84
CA LEU A 177 -8.53 18.51 6.58
C LEU A 177 -8.79 19.15 5.21
N VAL A 178 -7.89 20.06 4.81
CA VAL A 178 -7.99 20.82 3.55
C VAL A 178 -7.07 20.26 2.46
N ASP A 179 -6.78 18.94 2.51
CA ASP A 179 -6.02 18.23 1.48
C ASP A 179 -6.80 18.22 0.15
N ASP A 180 -6.27 18.92 -0.84
CA ASP A 180 -6.83 19.09 -2.19
C ASP A 180 -6.30 18.07 -3.21
N VAL A 181 -5.37 17.19 -2.80
CA VAL A 181 -4.78 16.13 -3.62
C VAL A 181 -5.37 14.76 -3.28
N VAL A 182 -5.42 14.41 -2.00
CA VAL A 182 -6.01 13.17 -1.51
C VAL A 182 -7.12 13.50 -0.51
N ASN A 183 -8.36 13.23 -0.89
CA ASN A 183 -9.51 13.55 -0.03
C ASN A 183 -9.39 12.86 1.34
N VAL A 184 -9.53 13.64 2.41
CA VAL A 184 -9.50 13.19 3.81
C VAL A 184 -10.52 12.09 4.12
N ASP A 185 -11.60 11.99 3.34
CA ASP A 185 -12.66 10.98 3.49
C ASP A 185 -12.13 9.54 3.37
N TYR A 186 -11.03 9.31 2.65
CA TYR A 186 -10.36 8.00 2.64
C TYR A 186 -9.93 7.60 4.05
N SER A 187 -9.22 8.48 4.75
CA SER A 187 -8.76 8.24 6.11
C SER A 187 -9.90 8.12 7.11
N ILE A 188 -10.94 8.95 6.98
CA ILE A 188 -12.13 8.89 7.84
C ILE A 188 -12.87 7.55 7.63
N THR A 189 -13.02 7.13 6.39
CA THR A 189 -13.77 5.92 6.05
C THR A 189 -13.05 4.67 6.54
N ILE A 190 -11.75 4.52 6.28
CA ILE A 190 -11.00 3.36 6.75
C ILE A 190 -10.90 3.34 8.26
N TYR A 191 -10.71 4.49 8.92
CA TYR A 191 -10.73 4.58 10.38
C TYR A 191 -12.04 4.06 10.97
N LYS A 192 -13.19 4.54 10.46
CA LYS A 192 -14.53 4.09 10.93
C LYS A 192 -14.74 2.59 10.77
N LYS A 193 -14.18 2.00 9.71
CA LYS A 193 -14.26 0.56 9.45
C LYS A 193 -13.37 -0.23 10.39
N LEU A 194 -12.08 0.11 10.46
CA LEU A 194 -11.10 -0.53 11.31
C LEU A 194 -11.42 -0.41 12.81
N LYS A 195 -11.98 0.72 13.25
CA LYS A 195 -12.36 0.94 14.65
C LYS A 195 -13.32 -0.12 15.20
N LYS A 196 -14.03 -0.84 14.33
CA LYS A 196 -14.95 -1.92 14.72
C LYS A 196 -14.23 -3.17 15.17
N CYS A 197 -12.99 -3.40 14.74
CA CYS A 197 -12.21 -4.60 15.01
C CYS A 197 -10.79 -4.34 15.54
N ASN A 198 -10.25 -3.12 15.37
CA ASN A 198 -8.94 -2.74 15.89
C ASN A 198 -9.10 -1.71 17.01
N PRO A 199 -8.94 -2.10 18.29
CA PRO A 199 -9.02 -1.16 19.41
C PRO A 199 -7.87 -0.15 19.43
N ASN A 200 -6.71 -0.51 18.82
CA ASN A 200 -5.48 0.27 18.84
C ASN A 200 -5.31 1.13 17.57
N ILE A 201 -6.43 1.69 17.08
CA ILE A 201 -6.41 2.63 15.96
C ILE A 201 -6.77 4.05 16.40
N SER A 202 -6.06 5.02 15.84
CA SER A 202 -6.39 6.45 15.96
C SER A 202 -6.34 7.15 14.60
N LEU A 203 -7.09 8.24 14.50
CA LEU A 203 -7.07 9.16 13.36
C LEU A 203 -6.85 10.57 13.91
N THR A 204 -5.84 11.25 13.41
CA THR A 204 -5.59 12.66 13.65
C THR A 204 -5.79 13.43 12.35
N ILE A 205 -6.70 14.39 12.37
CA ILE A 205 -6.94 15.31 11.25
C ILE A 205 -6.43 16.69 11.68
N PHE A 206 -5.54 17.26 10.89
CA PHE A 206 -5.04 18.62 11.10
C PHE A 206 -5.93 19.59 10.33
N ASP A 207 -6.65 20.43 11.04
CA ASP A 207 -7.66 21.35 10.49
C ASP A 207 -7.07 22.46 9.60
N ASP A 208 -5.79 22.78 9.82
CA ASP A 208 -5.02 23.81 9.11
C ASP A 208 -4.05 23.24 8.04
N ALA A 209 -4.03 21.91 7.83
CA ALA A 209 -3.09 21.29 6.89
C ALA A 209 -3.77 20.87 5.58
N GLY A 210 -3.08 21.17 4.47
CA GLY A 210 -3.35 20.58 3.16
C GLY A 210 -2.68 19.22 2.99
N HIS A 211 -2.20 18.94 1.76
CA HIS A 211 -1.58 17.65 1.44
C HIS A 211 -0.33 17.37 2.25
N ASP A 212 0.58 18.36 2.48
CA ASP A 212 1.74 18.19 3.36
C ASP A 212 1.32 18.21 4.85
N SER A 213 0.63 17.17 5.28
CA SER A 213 0.41 16.91 6.70
C SER A 213 1.51 16.04 7.32
N TRP A 214 2.37 15.45 6.51
CA TRP A 214 3.43 14.53 6.95
C TRP A 214 4.64 15.23 7.58
N THR A 215 4.96 16.46 7.19
CA THR A 215 6.12 17.19 7.75
C THR A 215 6.00 17.29 9.27
N ARG A 216 4.86 17.74 9.79
CA ARG A 216 4.63 17.86 11.24
C ARG A 216 4.60 16.50 11.96
N VAL A 217 4.20 15.43 11.28
CA VAL A 217 4.19 14.08 11.87
C VAL A 217 5.61 13.54 11.98
N TYR A 218 6.40 13.61 10.90
CA TYR A 218 7.76 13.06 10.91
C TYR A 218 8.79 13.93 11.65
N ASP A 219 8.54 15.22 11.83
CA ASP A 219 9.39 16.10 12.64
C ASP A 219 9.10 15.91 14.15
N ASN A 220 8.05 15.18 14.54
CA ASN A 220 7.73 14.87 15.93
C ASN A 220 8.33 13.52 16.36
N LYS A 221 9.22 13.57 17.37
CA LYS A 221 9.86 12.38 17.96
C LYS A 221 8.86 11.37 18.50
N GLU A 222 7.72 11.80 19.00
CA GLU A 222 6.73 10.95 19.64
C GLU A 222 6.18 9.87 18.72
N ILE A 223 6.16 10.11 17.40
CA ILE A 223 5.67 9.10 16.44
C ILE A 223 6.62 7.91 16.35
N TYR A 224 7.94 8.17 16.38
CA TYR A 224 8.96 7.12 16.38
C TYR A 224 8.97 6.37 17.70
N ASP A 225 8.91 7.09 18.85
CA ASP A 225 8.84 6.49 20.17
C ASP A 225 7.62 5.57 20.29
N TRP A 226 6.46 6.02 19.80
CA TRP A 226 5.25 5.21 19.80
C TRP A 226 5.41 3.95 18.93
N MET A 227 5.93 4.07 17.71
CA MET A 227 6.16 2.89 16.84
C MET A 227 7.09 1.90 17.53
N PHE A 228 8.23 2.36 18.05
CA PHE A 228 9.26 1.50 18.64
C PHE A 228 8.84 0.83 19.95
N GLN A 229 7.77 1.26 20.58
CA GLN A 229 7.13 0.59 21.73
C GLN A 229 6.23 -0.57 21.31
N GLN A 230 5.83 -0.64 20.05
CA GLN A 230 4.96 -1.73 19.59
C GLN A 230 5.79 -2.99 19.27
N THR A 231 5.19 -4.14 19.53
CA THR A 231 5.78 -5.46 19.22
C THR A 231 4.66 -6.32 18.63
N LYS A 232 4.98 -7.13 17.63
CA LYS A 232 4.02 -8.11 17.11
C LYS A 232 3.53 -9.02 18.22
N LYS A 233 2.25 -9.31 18.14
CA LYS A 233 1.60 -10.31 19.00
C LYS A 233 1.86 -11.73 18.52
#